data_3e5dea6e69b36988d8a07e249a161d44
#
_entry.id   3e5dea6e69b36988d8a07e249a161d44
#
_cell.length_a   1.000
_cell.length_b   1.000
_cell.length_c   1.000
_cell.angle_alpha   90.00
_cell.angle_beta   90.00
_cell.angle_gamma   90.00
#
_symmetry.space_group_name_H-M   'P 1'
#
loop_
_entity.id
_entity.type
_entity.pdbx_description
1 polymer ?
#
loop_
_entity_poly.entity_id
_entity_poly.type
_entity_poly.pdbx_seq_one_letter_code
_entity_poly.pdbx_strand_id
1 'polypeptide(L)'
;MDIEALRLVIRRKLSDGRLPYDSMPRFWGGAGDGEQCDVCDTLITKEQLVMEGIASMLSNKKPVQFHVPCFYAWDAERSVAQS
;
A
#
# COMPACT_ATOMS: atom_id res chain seq x y z
N MET A 1 9.00 -4.67 10.94
CA MET A 1 9.87 -3.78 10.15
C MET A 1 9.90 -2.42 10.80
N ASP A 2 11.07 -1.86 10.93
CA ASP A 2 11.28 -0.52 11.46
C ASP A 2 10.65 0.52 10.54
N ILE A 3 10.11 1.62 11.11
CA ILE A 3 9.41 2.64 10.33
C ILE A 3 10.33 3.29 9.29
N GLU A 4 11.60 3.50 9.62
CA GLU A 4 12.56 4.06 8.65
C GLU A 4 12.78 3.12 7.47
N ALA A 5 12.94 1.82 7.74
CA ALA A 5 13.09 0.82 6.69
C ALA A 5 11.83 0.76 5.83
N LEU A 6 10.66 0.84 6.45
CA LEU A 6 9.38 0.82 5.74
C LEU A 6 9.26 2.01 4.79
N ARG A 7 9.65 3.20 5.25
CA ARG A 7 9.62 4.40 4.43
C ARG A 7 10.52 4.28 3.21
N LEU A 8 11.70 3.72 3.38
CA LEU A 8 12.63 3.52 2.26
C LEU A 8 12.06 2.54 1.23
N VAL A 9 11.44 1.46 1.69
CA VAL A 9 10.79 0.50 0.80
C VAL A 9 9.67 1.18 0.01
N ILE A 10 8.84 1.97 0.70
CA ILE A 10 7.74 2.67 0.04
C ILE A 10 8.27 3.65 -1.01
N ARG A 11 9.29 4.43 -0.68
CA ARG A 11 9.86 5.38 -1.63
C ARG A 11 10.40 4.69 -2.87
N ARG A 12 11.06 3.55 -2.69
CA ARG A 12 11.56 2.76 -3.81
C ARG A 12 10.42 2.28 -4.69
N LYS A 13 9.36 1.76 -4.09
CA LYS A 13 8.22 1.25 -4.83
C LYS A 13 7.41 2.35 -5.50
N LEU A 14 7.37 3.54 -4.92
CA LEU A 14 6.79 4.71 -5.58
C LEU A 14 7.61 5.09 -6.81
N SER A 15 8.93 5.10 -6.66
CA SER A 15 9.85 5.50 -7.71
C SER A 15 9.82 4.55 -8.91
N ASP A 16 9.69 3.24 -8.67
CA ASP A 16 9.71 2.26 -9.76
C ASP A 16 8.33 1.86 -10.26
N GLY A 17 7.28 2.52 -9.77
CA GLY A 17 5.93 2.33 -10.28
C GLY A 17 5.14 1.18 -9.66
N ARG A 18 5.69 0.51 -8.65
CA ARG A 18 4.97 -0.59 -8.00
C ARG A 18 3.89 -0.12 -7.04
N LEU A 19 4.00 1.11 -6.53
CA LEU A 19 2.97 1.74 -5.71
C LEU A 19 2.53 3.03 -6.38
N PRO A 20 1.23 3.38 -6.29
CA PRO A 20 0.74 4.61 -6.92
C PRO A 20 1.10 5.84 -6.12
N TYR A 21 1.28 6.97 -6.81
CA TYR A 21 1.45 8.29 -6.19
C TYR A 21 0.12 8.93 -5.84
N ASP A 22 -0.90 8.77 -6.69
CA ASP A 22 -2.17 9.43 -6.48
C ASP A 22 -2.99 8.71 -5.42
N SER A 23 -3.92 9.43 -4.81
CA SER A 23 -4.86 8.82 -3.88
C SER A 23 -5.75 7.83 -4.62
N MET A 24 -6.14 6.78 -3.92
CA MET A 24 -7.07 5.82 -4.50
C MET A 24 -8.48 6.36 -4.36
N PRO A 25 -9.22 6.51 -5.49
CA PRO A 25 -10.59 7.04 -5.43
C PRO A 25 -11.55 6.11 -4.71
N ARG A 26 -11.21 4.83 -4.66
CA ARG A 26 -12.00 3.83 -3.96
C ARG A 26 -11.08 2.95 -3.13
N PHE A 27 -11.42 2.81 -1.85
CA PHE A 27 -10.74 1.84 -1.00
C PHE A 27 -11.73 1.33 0.04
N TRP A 28 -11.42 0.15 0.56
CA TRP A 28 -12.27 -0.50 1.56
C TRP A 28 -11.40 -1.36 2.46
N GLY A 29 -11.93 -1.71 3.63
CA GLY A 29 -11.22 -2.53 4.60
C GLY A 29 -11.98 -3.79 4.92
N GLY A 30 -11.29 -4.77 5.45
CA GLY A 30 -11.90 -6.03 5.88
C GLY A 30 -10.90 -6.93 6.57
N ALA A 31 -11.33 -8.15 6.87
CA ALA A 31 -10.44 -9.14 7.46
C ALA A 31 -9.49 -9.68 6.39
N GLY A 32 -8.25 -9.91 6.77
CA GLY A 32 -7.27 -10.52 5.88
C GLY A 32 -7.64 -11.96 5.55
N ASP A 33 -7.14 -12.46 4.45
CA ASP A 33 -7.40 -13.82 3.99
C ASP A 33 -6.21 -14.37 3.20
N GLY A 34 -5.00 -14.01 3.62
CA GLY A 34 -3.79 -14.49 2.96
C GLY A 34 -3.34 -13.64 1.79
N GLU A 35 -3.89 -12.46 1.62
CA GLU A 35 -3.42 -11.53 0.60
C GLU A 35 -1.99 -11.10 0.90
N GLN A 36 -1.24 -10.78 -0.13
CA GLN A 36 0.10 -10.25 0.04
C GLN A 36 0.06 -8.72 0.10
N CYS A 37 0.68 -8.14 1.13
CA CYS A 37 0.77 -6.69 1.25
C CYS A 37 1.71 -6.14 0.18
N ASP A 38 1.25 -5.14 -0.57
CA ASP A 38 2.04 -4.55 -1.64
C ASP A 38 3.17 -3.64 -1.15
N VAL A 39 3.17 -3.32 0.14
CA VAL A 39 4.26 -2.53 0.74
C VAL A 39 5.35 -3.44 1.28
N CYS A 40 5.02 -4.29 2.25
CA CYS A 40 6.04 -5.07 2.95
C CYS A 40 6.25 -6.48 2.40
N ASP A 41 5.45 -6.90 1.43
CA ASP A 41 5.53 -8.19 0.75
C ASP A 41 5.26 -9.40 1.64
N THR A 42 4.74 -9.19 2.85
CA THR A 42 4.33 -10.28 3.73
C THR A 42 2.83 -10.49 3.65
N LEU A 43 2.39 -11.67 4.08
CA LEU A 43 0.98 -12.02 4.00
C LEU A 43 0.15 -11.25 5.04
N ILE A 44 -1.07 -10.94 4.67
CA ILE A 44 -2.06 -10.34 5.56
C ILE A 44 -2.91 -11.48 6.08
N THR A 45 -2.74 -11.80 7.36
CA THR A 45 -3.38 -12.98 7.94
C THR A 45 -4.82 -12.71 8.34
N LYS A 46 -5.53 -13.77 8.74
CA LYS A 46 -6.93 -13.65 9.17
C LYS A 46 -7.09 -12.83 10.45
N GLU A 47 -6.04 -12.72 11.24
CA GLU A 47 -6.03 -11.93 12.47
C GLU A 47 -5.73 -10.46 12.20
N GLN A 48 -5.40 -10.10 10.97
CA GLN A 48 -5.04 -8.74 10.57
C GLN A 48 -6.12 -8.16 9.67
N LEU A 49 -6.16 -6.84 9.60
CA LEU A 49 -7.06 -6.15 8.67
C LEU A 49 -6.32 -5.85 7.39
N VAL A 50 -7.02 -5.98 6.28
CA VAL A 50 -6.52 -5.59 4.96
C VAL A 50 -7.19 -4.30 4.52
N MET A 51 -6.39 -3.39 3.94
CA MET A 51 -6.92 -2.22 3.22
C MET A 51 -6.68 -2.47 1.74
N GLU A 52 -7.73 -2.39 0.95
CA GLU A 52 -7.64 -2.58 -0.50
C GLU A 52 -8.15 -1.34 -1.20
N GLY A 53 -7.58 -1.04 -2.36
CA GLY A 53 -8.05 0.08 -3.14
C GLY A 53 -7.65 -0.06 -4.61
N ILE A 54 -8.31 0.71 -5.45
CA ILE A 54 -8.02 0.74 -6.88
C ILE A 54 -7.43 2.10 -7.21
N ALA A 55 -6.21 2.09 -7.74
CA ALA A 55 -5.52 3.30 -8.15
C ALA A 55 -5.73 3.53 -9.64
N SER A 56 -6.13 4.74 -10.01
CA SER A 56 -6.42 5.07 -11.40
C SER A 56 -5.19 5.03 -12.29
N MET A 57 -4.00 5.25 -11.73
CA MET A 57 -2.77 5.28 -12.51
C MET A 57 -2.21 3.89 -12.85
N LEU A 58 -2.73 2.84 -12.22
CA LEU A 58 -2.29 1.48 -12.52
C LEU A 58 -3.05 0.92 -13.70
N SER A 59 -2.33 0.55 -14.75
CA SER A 59 -2.93 0.15 -16.02
C SER A 59 -3.73 -1.14 -15.94
N ASN A 60 -3.35 -2.06 -15.06
CA ASN A 60 -4.02 -3.35 -14.92
C ASN A 60 -5.25 -3.31 -14.02
N LYS A 61 -5.46 -2.23 -13.31
CA LYS A 61 -6.59 -2.01 -12.40
C LYS A 61 -6.77 -3.08 -11.33
N LYS A 62 -5.69 -3.78 -10.98
CA LYS A 62 -5.73 -4.72 -9.86
C LYS A 62 -5.78 -3.94 -8.56
N PRO A 63 -6.53 -4.42 -7.56
CA PRO A 63 -6.53 -3.79 -6.26
C PRO A 63 -5.14 -3.80 -5.64
N VAL A 64 -4.77 -2.69 -5.02
CA VAL A 64 -3.56 -2.62 -4.20
C VAL A 64 -3.97 -3.00 -2.78
N GLN A 65 -3.20 -3.86 -2.15
CA GLN A 65 -3.55 -4.45 -0.85
C GLN A 65 -2.50 -4.11 0.18
N PHE A 66 -2.94 -3.71 1.37
CA PHE A 66 -2.05 -3.25 2.43
C PHE A 66 -2.47 -3.80 3.78
N HIS A 67 -1.49 -4.06 4.64
CA HIS A 67 -1.76 -4.00 6.08
C HIS A 67 -2.18 -2.57 6.42
N VAL A 68 -3.02 -2.38 7.44
CA VAL A 68 -3.47 -1.04 7.82
C VAL A 68 -2.31 -0.10 8.13
N PRO A 69 -1.30 -0.49 8.93
CA PRO A 69 -0.15 0.40 9.16
C PRO A 69 0.62 0.73 7.87
N CYS A 70 0.72 -0.24 6.96
CA CYS A 70 1.39 -0.02 5.68
C CYS A 70 0.63 0.97 4.82
N PHE A 71 -0.70 0.93 4.85
CA PHE A 71 -1.54 1.88 4.13
C PHE A 71 -1.28 3.31 4.60
N TYR A 72 -1.26 3.53 5.91
CA TYR A 72 -1.02 4.88 6.44
C TYR A 72 0.40 5.36 6.14
N ALA A 73 1.39 4.46 6.19
CA ALA A 73 2.76 4.83 5.86
C ALA A 73 2.88 5.20 4.38
N TRP A 74 2.24 4.43 3.50
CA TRP A 74 2.20 4.74 2.06
C TRP A 74 1.52 6.08 1.80
N ASP A 75 0.39 6.32 2.44
CA ASP A 75 -0.36 7.56 2.26
C ASP A 75 0.47 8.78 2.65
N ALA A 76 1.20 8.69 3.76
CA ALA A 76 2.08 9.75 4.20
C ALA A 76 3.24 9.98 3.22
N GLU A 77 3.88 8.91 2.78
CA GLU A 77 5.05 9.03 1.89
C GLU A 77 4.69 9.52 0.49
N ARG A 78 3.56 9.10 -0.06
CA ARG A 78 3.15 9.59 -1.37
C ARG A 78 2.87 11.10 -1.35
N SER A 79 2.34 11.59 -0.24
CA SER A 79 2.04 13.01 -0.07
C SER A 79 3.34 13.84 -0.04
N VAL A 80 4.35 13.35 0.65
CA VAL A 80 5.66 13.99 0.69
C VAL A 80 6.32 13.97 -0.69
N ALA A 81 6.23 12.84 -1.38
CA ALA A 81 6.87 12.67 -2.69
C ALA A 81 6.28 13.59 -3.75
N GLN A 82 5.02 14.01 -3.58
CA GLN A 82 4.34 14.88 -4.54
C GLN A 82 4.47 16.37 -4.23
N SER A 83 4.96 16.71 -3.06
CA SER A 83 5.03 18.12 -2.64
C SER A 83 6.30 18.84 -3.11
#